data_7f7165baef35bd8d23f38a4b69d0469d
#
_entry.id   7f7165baef35bd8d23f38a4b69d0469d
#
_cell.length_a   1.000
_cell.length_b   1.000
_cell.length_c   1.000
_cell.angle_alpha   90.00
_cell.angle_beta   90.00
_cell.angle_gamma   90.00
#
_symmetry.space_group_name_H-M   'P 1'
#
loop_
_entity.id
_entity.type
_entity.pdbx_description
1 polymer ?
#
loop_
_entity_poly.entity_id
_entity_poly.type
_entity_poly.pdbx_seq_one_letter_code
_entity_poly.pdbx_strand_id
1 'polypeptide(L)'
;MSTLKSHPTTTLSSEMKDTAAHQWLLNFHTAGDSLNPEPWVTTFFSPDCEMRFPGQPILKGHREIIAFFKRQFTNLDSMKHTIRRFDTLPDRIYQEATISYVVRADPEKEPIDIPGIAIFGKGVGEERMSFFTVYLDPSPLHTKIRSVSAALAP
;
A
#
# COMPACT_ATOMS: atom_id res chain seq x y z
N MET A 1 23.83 -50.08 -7.76
CA MET A 1 23.14 -49.04 -8.53
C MET A 1 22.33 -48.17 -7.55
N SER A 2 22.86 -47.04 -7.24
CA SER A 2 22.17 -46.09 -6.35
C SER A 2 21.16 -45.28 -7.17
N THR A 3 19.88 -45.51 -6.97
CA THR A 3 18.82 -44.69 -7.57
C THR A 3 18.76 -43.38 -6.78
N LEU A 4 19.26 -42.32 -7.35
CA LEU A 4 19.02 -40.96 -6.91
C LEU A 4 17.49 -40.70 -7.00
N LYS A 5 16.85 -40.74 -5.84
CA LYS A 5 15.48 -40.20 -5.73
C LYS A 5 15.56 -38.68 -5.89
N SER A 6 15.26 -38.21 -7.09
CA SER A 6 14.99 -36.79 -7.30
C SER A 6 13.79 -36.39 -6.44
N HIS A 7 14.03 -35.59 -5.42
CA HIS A 7 12.93 -34.96 -4.71
C HIS A 7 12.22 -34.00 -5.66
N PRO A 8 10.90 -34.08 -5.83
CA PRO A 8 10.19 -33.12 -6.64
C PRO A 8 10.34 -31.76 -5.97
N THR A 9 10.94 -30.82 -6.68
CA THR A 9 10.92 -29.40 -6.28
C THR A 9 9.47 -28.98 -6.36
N THR A 10 8.84 -28.72 -5.20
CA THR A 10 7.44 -28.30 -5.13
C THR A 10 7.36 -26.89 -5.70
N THR A 11 7.06 -26.77 -6.99
CA THR A 11 6.75 -25.49 -7.61
C THR A 11 5.33 -25.10 -7.18
N LEU A 12 5.17 -23.94 -6.54
CA LEU A 12 3.86 -23.40 -6.19
C LEU A 12 3.03 -23.22 -7.47
N SER A 13 1.78 -23.69 -7.46
CA SER A 13 0.86 -23.48 -8.57
C SER A 13 0.53 -21.98 -8.70
N SER A 14 0.11 -21.54 -9.89
CA SER A 14 -0.37 -20.17 -10.13
C SER A 14 -1.43 -19.75 -9.12
N GLU A 15 -2.41 -20.61 -8.83
CA GLU A 15 -3.48 -20.35 -7.88
C GLU A 15 -2.94 -20.16 -6.46
N MET A 16 -1.96 -20.94 -6.02
CA MET A 16 -1.34 -20.81 -4.71
C MET A 16 -0.56 -19.50 -4.59
N LYS A 17 0.15 -19.10 -5.65
CA LYS A 17 0.86 -17.80 -5.71
C LYS A 17 -0.12 -16.64 -5.62
N ASP A 18 -1.21 -16.68 -6.37
CA ASP A 18 -2.24 -15.65 -6.37
C ASP A 18 -2.95 -15.57 -5.01
N THR A 19 -3.25 -16.71 -4.38
CA THR A 19 -3.84 -16.76 -3.03
C THR A 19 -2.90 -16.14 -2.00
N ALA A 20 -1.62 -16.47 -2.03
CA ALA A 20 -0.62 -15.91 -1.12
C ALA A 20 -0.45 -14.40 -1.33
N ALA A 21 -0.40 -13.95 -2.58
CA ALA A 21 -0.33 -12.54 -2.92
C ALA A 21 -1.57 -11.78 -2.46
N HIS A 22 -2.75 -12.32 -2.69
CA HIS A 22 -4.01 -11.71 -2.26
C HIS A 22 -4.07 -11.56 -0.74
N GLN A 23 -3.70 -12.60 0.01
CA GLN A 23 -3.68 -12.53 1.47
C GLN A 23 -2.67 -11.50 1.97
N TRP A 24 -1.49 -11.42 1.35
CA TRP A 24 -0.49 -10.40 1.69
C TRP A 24 -1.03 -8.99 1.44
N LEU A 25 -1.68 -8.76 0.30
CA LEU A 25 -2.29 -7.47 -0.04
C LEU A 25 -3.40 -7.09 0.95
N LEU A 26 -4.25 -8.03 1.33
CA LEU A 26 -5.31 -7.79 2.32
C LEU A 26 -4.71 -7.40 3.68
N ASN A 27 -3.68 -8.11 4.13
CA ASN A 27 -3.00 -7.81 5.39
C ASN A 27 -2.29 -6.45 5.33
N PHE A 28 -1.63 -6.15 4.22
CA PHE A 28 -0.99 -4.86 3.98
C PHE A 28 -1.98 -3.71 4.08
N HIS A 29 -3.10 -3.81 3.40
CA HIS A 29 -4.12 -2.75 3.41
C HIS A 29 -4.82 -2.63 4.75
N THR A 30 -5.14 -3.73 5.42
CA THR A 30 -5.72 -3.69 6.77
C THR A 30 -4.82 -2.92 7.73
N ALA A 31 -3.51 -3.17 7.68
CA ALA A 31 -2.55 -2.47 8.52
C ALA A 31 -2.41 -0.99 8.13
N GLY A 32 -2.35 -0.67 6.84
CA GLY A 32 -2.26 0.71 6.35
C GLY A 32 -3.52 1.52 6.63
N ASP A 33 -4.69 0.91 6.48
CA ASP A 33 -5.98 1.54 6.73
C ASP A 33 -6.23 1.83 8.22
N SER A 34 -5.44 1.26 9.12
CA SER A 34 -5.47 1.59 10.55
C SER A 34 -4.95 3.00 10.86
N LEU A 35 -4.31 3.66 9.89
CA LEU A 35 -3.71 4.99 10.03
C LEU A 35 -2.58 5.05 11.07
N ASN A 36 -1.96 3.93 11.36
CA ASN A 36 -0.80 3.83 12.25
C ASN A 36 0.45 3.42 11.45
N PRO A 37 1.29 4.36 11.02
CA PRO A 37 2.34 4.07 10.06
C PRO A 37 3.49 3.23 10.61
N GLU A 38 3.83 3.34 11.90
CA GLU A 38 5.01 2.64 12.44
C GLU A 38 4.91 1.12 12.33
N PRO A 39 3.89 0.44 12.89
CA PRO A 39 3.79 -1.00 12.75
C PRO A 39 3.54 -1.46 11.31
N TRP A 40 2.83 -0.68 10.52
CA TRP A 40 2.58 -0.98 9.12
C TRP A 40 3.89 -0.99 8.31
N VAL A 41 4.67 0.08 8.40
CA VAL A 41 5.92 0.21 7.65
C VAL A 41 6.96 -0.82 8.13
N THR A 42 7.13 -1.00 9.43
CA THR A 42 8.12 -1.97 9.95
C THR A 42 7.77 -3.42 9.61
N THR A 43 6.50 -3.73 9.43
CA THR A 43 6.05 -5.09 9.10
C THR A 43 6.17 -5.40 7.61
N PHE A 44 5.79 -4.46 6.72
CA PHE A 44 5.62 -4.73 5.30
C PHE A 44 6.69 -4.14 4.38
N PHE A 45 7.46 -3.17 4.86
CA PHE A 45 8.52 -2.54 4.08
C PHE A 45 9.88 -3.02 4.59
N SER A 46 10.80 -3.35 3.70
CA SER A 46 12.17 -3.66 4.11
C SER A 46 12.85 -2.43 4.70
N PRO A 47 13.88 -2.60 5.56
CA PRO A 47 14.57 -1.46 6.19
C PRO A 47 15.14 -0.44 5.21
N ASP A 48 15.49 -0.86 4.01
CA ASP A 48 16.04 -0.04 2.92
C ASP A 48 15.04 0.21 1.78
N CYS A 49 13.75 -0.02 2.03
CA CYS A 49 12.70 0.13 1.03
C CYS A 49 12.69 1.53 0.42
N GLU A 50 12.55 1.60 -0.89
CA GLU A 50 12.33 2.84 -1.61
C GLU A 50 10.85 3.02 -1.95
N MET A 51 10.31 4.19 -1.63
CA MET A 51 8.95 4.54 -1.98
C MET A 51 8.93 5.67 -3.01
N ARG A 52 8.17 5.47 -4.08
CA ARG A 52 8.02 6.42 -5.19
C ARG A 52 6.59 6.87 -5.32
N PHE A 53 6.41 8.17 -5.28
CA PHE A 53 5.12 8.83 -5.47
C PHE A 53 5.28 9.94 -6.51
N PRO A 54 4.39 10.07 -7.51
CA PRO A 54 4.53 11.11 -8.54
C PRO A 54 4.64 12.51 -7.94
N GLY A 55 5.58 13.29 -8.44
CA GLY A 55 5.80 14.66 -8.00
C GLY A 55 6.50 14.80 -6.64
N GLN A 56 6.93 13.69 -6.04
CA GLN A 56 7.65 13.68 -4.77
C GLN A 56 9.07 13.13 -4.93
N PRO A 57 10.04 13.56 -4.11
CA PRO A 57 11.32 12.88 -4.03
C PRO A 57 11.16 11.42 -3.62
N ILE A 58 12.09 10.56 -4.06
CA ILE A 58 12.12 9.17 -3.62
C ILE A 58 12.39 9.15 -2.10
N LEU A 59 11.54 8.44 -1.36
CA LEU A 59 11.71 8.21 0.07
C LEU A 59 12.49 6.92 0.29
N LYS A 60 13.47 6.94 1.18
CA LYS A 60 14.34 5.79 1.47
C LYS A 60 14.29 5.42 2.94
N GLY A 61 13.97 4.16 3.19
CA GLY A 61 13.99 3.57 4.52
C GLY A 61 12.79 3.92 5.39
N HIS A 62 12.67 3.20 6.50
CA HIS A 62 11.53 3.30 7.41
C HIS A 62 11.30 4.72 7.93
N ARG A 63 12.37 5.41 8.32
CA ARG A 63 12.27 6.74 8.92
C ARG A 63 11.58 7.75 8.01
N GLU A 64 12.01 7.83 6.75
CA GLU A 64 11.44 8.79 5.79
C GLU A 64 10.02 8.41 5.40
N ILE A 65 9.76 7.11 5.19
CA ILE A 65 8.44 6.60 4.79
C ILE A 65 7.43 6.80 5.93
N ILE A 66 7.80 6.48 7.17
CA ILE A 66 6.95 6.70 8.35
C ILE A 66 6.62 8.18 8.50
N ALA A 67 7.61 9.06 8.38
CA ALA A 67 7.39 10.51 8.49
C ALA A 67 6.43 11.04 7.42
N PHE A 68 6.55 10.54 6.19
CA PHE A 68 5.63 10.87 5.10
C PHE A 68 4.19 10.48 5.45
N PHE A 69 3.95 9.25 5.85
CA PHE A 69 2.60 8.78 6.18
C PHE A 69 2.03 9.41 7.45
N LYS A 70 2.86 9.72 8.44
CA LYS A 70 2.40 10.50 9.61
C LYS A 70 1.78 11.83 9.19
N ARG A 71 2.42 12.54 8.26
CA ARG A 71 1.88 13.80 7.73
C ARG A 71 0.57 13.59 6.97
N GLN A 72 0.54 12.56 6.10
CA GLN A 72 -0.67 12.27 5.31
C GLN A 72 -1.85 11.87 6.20
N PHE A 73 -1.63 11.01 7.17
CA PHE A 73 -2.68 10.47 8.02
C PHE A 73 -3.23 11.48 9.02
N THR A 74 -2.50 12.56 9.31
CA THR A 74 -2.98 13.65 10.17
C THR A 74 -4.26 14.28 9.65
N ASN A 75 -4.48 14.27 8.34
CA ASN A 75 -5.65 14.87 7.70
C ASN A 75 -6.84 13.91 7.55
N LEU A 76 -6.72 12.65 8.01
CA LEU A 76 -7.70 11.62 7.73
C LEU A 76 -8.39 11.12 9.01
N ASP A 77 -9.70 10.93 8.93
CA ASP A 77 -10.47 10.15 9.90
C ASP A 77 -10.47 8.67 9.52
N SER A 78 -10.54 8.37 8.24
CA SER A 78 -10.51 7.00 7.76
C SER A 78 -9.89 6.89 6.38
N MET A 79 -9.37 5.71 6.10
CA MET A 79 -8.86 5.30 4.80
C MET A 79 -9.23 3.83 4.60
N LYS A 80 -9.75 3.49 3.43
CA LYS A 80 -10.09 2.11 3.10
C LYS A 80 -9.73 1.79 1.68
N HIS A 81 -8.92 0.75 1.50
CA HIS A 81 -8.58 0.20 0.19
C HIS A 81 -9.56 -0.89 -0.23
N THR A 82 -10.00 -0.84 -1.47
CA THR A 82 -10.74 -1.92 -2.11
C THR A 82 -9.94 -2.39 -3.32
N ILE A 83 -9.44 -3.62 -3.26
CA ILE A 83 -8.69 -4.23 -4.36
C ILE A 83 -9.65 -4.53 -5.50
N ARG A 84 -9.34 -3.99 -6.69
CA ARG A 84 -10.12 -4.24 -7.91
C ARG A 84 -9.55 -5.41 -8.70
N ARG A 85 -8.23 -5.42 -8.82
CA ARG A 85 -7.50 -6.41 -9.57
C ARG A 85 -6.04 -6.42 -9.13
N PHE A 86 -5.36 -7.55 -9.25
CA PHE A 86 -3.91 -7.63 -9.11
C PHE A 86 -3.34 -8.69 -10.04
N ASP A 87 -2.09 -8.49 -10.43
CA ASP A 87 -1.31 -9.44 -11.22
C ASP A 87 0.05 -9.64 -10.55
N THR A 88 0.48 -10.89 -10.44
CA THR A 88 1.77 -11.26 -9.82
C THR A 88 2.80 -11.56 -10.88
N LEU A 89 4.01 -11.04 -10.67
CA LEU A 89 5.22 -11.37 -11.40
C LEU A 89 6.25 -11.96 -10.42
N PRO A 90 7.35 -12.55 -10.89
CA PRO A 90 8.32 -13.17 -9.98
C PRO A 90 8.89 -12.24 -8.91
N ASP A 91 9.00 -10.94 -9.21
CA ASP A 91 9.62 -9.94 -8.32
C ASP A 91 8.71 -8.80 -7.91
N ARG A 92 7.43 -8.81 -8.31
CA ARG A 92 6.50 -7.71 -8.01
C ARG A 92 5.04 -8.09 -8.15
N ILE A 93 4.20 -7.28 -7.54
CA ILE A 93 2.75 -7.34 -7.69
C ILE A 93 2.27 -6.00 -8.23
N TYR A 94 1.45 -6.02 -9.28
CA TYR A 94 0.69 -4.86 -9.77
C TYR A 94 -0.73 -4.93 -9.21
N GLN A 95 -1.24 -3.83 -8.71
CA GLN A 95 -2.59 -3.79 -8.14
C GLN A 95 -3.34 -2.55 -8.57
N GLU A 96 -4.56 -2.75 -9.02
CA GLU A 96 -5.57 -1.70 -9.15
C GLU A 96 -6.44 -1.70 -7.88
N ALA A 97 -6.60 -0.54 -7.26
CA ALA A 97 -7.44 -0.39 -6.08
C ALA A 97 -8.17 0.95 -6.13
N THR A 98 -9.29 1.01 -5.41
CA THR A 98 -9.92 2.28 -5.07
C THR A 98 -9.67 2.56 -3.60
N ILE A 99 -9.24 3.77 -3.28
CA ILE A 99 -9.02 4.22 -1.91
C ILE A 99 -10.14 5.19 -1.56
N SER A 100 -10.87 4.90 -0.49
CA SER A 100 -11.90 5.78 0.04
C SER A 100 -11.35 6.51 1.26
N TYR A 101 -11.30 7.83 1.20
CA TYR A 101 -10.82 8.68 2.28
C TYR A 101 -11.95 9.47 2.90
N VAL A 102 -11.93 9.62 4.22
CA VAL A 102 -12.74 10.63 4.92
C VAL A 102 -11.80 11.62 5.59
N VAL A 103 -11.95 12.89 5.27
CA VAL A 103 -11.10 13.97 5.78
C VAL A 103 -11.48 14.28 7.22
N ARG A 104 -10.44 14.46 8.06
CA ARG A 104 -10.61 14.83 9.46
C ARG A 104 -11.35 16.16 9.58
N ALA A 105 -12.28 16.21 10.50
CA ALA A 105 -13.12 17.38 10.80
C ALA A 105 -14.08 17.79 9.68
N ASP A 106 -14.30 16.96 8.68
CA ASP A 106 -15.38 17.14 7.73
C ASP A 106 -16.72 16.83 8.42
N PRO A 107 -17.61 17.83 8.61
CA PRO A 107 -18.88 17.60 9.29
C PRO A 107 -19.81 16.67 8.53
N GLU A 108 -19.67 16.60 7.20
CA GLU A 108 -20.47 15.73 6.35
C GLU A 108 -19.91 14.31 6.24
N LYS A 109 -18.65 14.11 6.64
CA LYS A 109 -17.93 12.82 6.53
C LYS A 109 -18.05 12.21 5.14
N GLU A 110 -17.93 13.04 4.13
CA GLU A 110 -18.07 12.65 2.72
C GLU A 110 -16.87 11.81 2.26
N PRO A 111 -17.11 10.56 1.79
CA PRO A 111 -16.02 9.76 1.27
C PRO A 111 -15.49 10.34 -0.04
N ILE A 112 -14.17 10.38 -0.18
CA ILE A 112 -13.48 10.74 -1.40
C ILE A 112 -12.84 9.48 -1.97
N ASP A 113 -13.37 9.00 -3.10
CA ASP A 113 -12.91 7.78 -3.74
C ASP A 113 -11.89 8.09 -4.84
N ILE A 114 -10.68 7.56 -4.72
CA ILE A 114 -9.60 7.76 -5.68
C ILE A 114 -9.12 6.42 -6.21
N PRO A 115 -9.20 6.18 -7.53
CA PRO A 115 -8.60 5.00 -8.13
C PRO A 115 -7.08 5.16 -8.23
N GLY A 116 -6.36 4.06 -8.08
CA GLY A 116 -4.91 4.07 -8.19
C GLY A 116 -4.33 2.73 -8.57
N ILE A 117 -3.08 2.79 -9.00
CA ILE A 117 -2.25 1.61 -9.27
C ILE A 117 -1.05 1.65 -8.33
N ALA A 118 -0.78 0.52 -7.68
CA ALA A 118 0.41 0.34 -6.87
C ALA A 118 1.26 -0.81 -7.40
N ILE A 119 2.56 -0.67 -7.25
CA ILE A 119 3.54 -1.69 -7.58
C ILE A 119 4.27 -2.05 -6.29
N PHE A 120 4.14 -3.30 -5.88
CA PHE A 120 4.77 -3.83 -4.68
C PHE A 120 5.98 -4.66 -5.07
N GLY A 121 7.17 -4.21 -4.73
CA GLY A 121 8.44 -4.86 -5.07
C GLY A 121 8.76 -6.02 -4.13
N LYS A 122 8.08 -7.13 -4.30
CA LYS A 122 8.33 -8.36 -3.54
C LYS A 122 8.12 -9.58 -4.40
N GLY A 123 8.87 -10.63 -4.11
CA GLY A 123 8.65 -11.96 -4.65
C GLY A 123 7.64 -12.76 -3.85
N VAL A 124 7.24 -13.91 -4.40
CA VAL A 124 6.40 -14.88 -3.73
C VAL A 124 7.14 -15.41 -2.48
N GLY A 125 6.49 -15.39 -1.33
CA GLY A 125 7.09 -15.85 -0.07
C GLY A 125 7.92 -14.79 0.67
N GLU A 126 8.22 -13.65 0.06
CA GLU A 126 8.80 -12.53 0.77
C GLU A 126 7.72 -11.79 1.58
N GLU A 127 8.01 -11.49 2.84
CA GLU A 127 7.06 -10.79 3.72
C GLU A 127 7.15 -9.28 3.57
N ARG A 128 8.33 -8.76 3.22
CA ARG A 128 8.63 -7.33 3.09
C ARG A 128 8.96 -6.98 1.66
N MET A 129 8.47 -5.84 1.21
CA MET A 129 8.79 -5.33 -0.11
C MET A 129 10.04 -4.44 -0.08
N SER A 130 10.80 -4.47 -1.17
CA SER A 130 12.02 -3.67 -1.34
C SER A 130 11.75 -2.32 -2.00
N PHE A 131 10.66 -2.19 -2.73
CA PHE A 131 10.19 -0.91 -3.26
C PHE A 131 8.66 -0.86 -3.30
N PHE A 132 8.14 0.36 -3.29
CA PHE A 132 6.71 0.63 -3.37
C PHE A 132 6.49 1.84 -4.25
N THR A 133 5.73 1.68 -5.33
CA THR A 133 5.41 2.77 -6.25
C THR A 133 3.91 2.92 -6.34
N VAL A 134 3.42 4.14 -6.20
CA VAL A 134 1.98 4.43 -6.25
C VAL A 134 1.71 5.48 -7.31
N TYR A 135 0.72 5.23 -8.17
CA TYR A 135 0.20 6.16 -9.16
C TYR A 135 -1.27 6.43 -8.89
N LEU A 136 -1.59 7.63 -8.47
CA LEU A 136 -2.95 8.11 -8.30
C LEU A 136 -2.98 9.63 -8.43
N ASP A 137 -4.17 10.18 -8.68
CA ASP A 137 -4.39 11.62 -8.63
C ASP A 137 -4.92 12.01 -7.25
N PRO A 138 -4.12 12.67 -6.40
CA PRO A 138 -4.56 13.08 -5.06
C PRO A 138 -5.39 14.36 -5.06
N SER A 139 -5.61 15.00 -6.20
CA SER A 139 -6.27 16.32 -6.28
C SER A 139 -7.62 16.37 -5.60
N PRO A 140 -8.53 15.39 -5.75
CA PRO A 140 -9.83 15.43 -5.06
C PRO A 140 -9.70 15.45 -3.54
N LEU A 141 -8.74 14.68 -3.01
CA LEU A 141 -8.45 14.64 -1.58
C LEU A 141 -7.87 15.98 -1.10
N HIS A 142 -6.88 16.51 -1.79
CA HIS A 142 -6.26 17.80 -1.44
C HIS A 142 -7.27 18.94 -1.49
N THR A 143 -8.18 18.95 -2.47
CA THR A 143 -9.24 19.93 -2.58
C THR A 143 -10.17 19.86 -1.36
N LYS A 144 -10.56 18.68 -0.94
CA LYS A 144 -11.41 18.49 0.24
C LYS A 144 -10.71 18.92 1.52
N ILE A 145 -9.45 18.57 1.71
CA ILE A 145 -8.65 18.98 2.87
C ILE A 145 -8.58 20.51 2.96
N ARG A 146 -8.31 21.20 1.85
CA ARG A 146 -8.27 22.66 1.83
C ARG A 146 -9.63 23.27 2.16
N SER A 147 -10.70 22.72 1.63
CA SER A 147 -12.08 23.17 1.88
C SER A 147 -12.45 23.05 3.37
N VAL A 148 -12.15 21.92 3.98
CA VAL A 148 -12.40 21.68 5.41
C VAL A 148 -11.56 22.62 6.27
N SER A 149 -10.27 22.78 5.95
CA SER A 149 -9.37 23.68 6.68
C SER A 149 -9.81 25.15 6.60
N ALA A 150 -10.28 25.60 5.43
CA ALA A 150 -10.80 26.96 5.26
C ALA A 150 -12.07 27.21 6.08
N ALA A 151 -12.95 26.22 6.18
CA ALA A 151 -14.17 26.33 6.98
C ALA A 151 -13.92 26.37 8.49
N LEU A 152 -12.77 25.85 8.95
CA LEU A 152 -12.34 25.86 10.35
C LEU A 152 -11.53 27.10 10.72
N ALA A 153 -11.06 27.87 9.74
CA ALA A 153 -10.29 29.09 9.98
C ALA A 153 -11.18 30.16 10.64
N PRO A 154 -10.68 30.91 11.66
CA PRO A 154 -11.44 32.01 12.28
C PRO A 154 -11.63 33.20 11.34
#